data_4992cfec9e487badc30f460b7c0ede25
#
_entry.id   4992cfec9e487badc30f460b7c0ede25
#
_cell.length_a   1.000
_cell.length_b   1.000
_cell.length_c   1.000
_cell.angle_alpha   90.00
_cell.angle_beta   90.00
_cell.angle_gamma   90.00
#
_symmetry.space_group_name_H-M   'P 1'
#
loop_
_entity.id
_entity.type
_entity.pdbx_description
1 polymer ?
#
loop_
_entity_poly.entity_id
_entity_poly.type
_entity_poly.pdbx_seq_one_letter_code
_entity_poly.pdbx_strand_id
1 'polypeptide(L)'
;MAKFNPSRLKLARIRRGLTMTALASKAGLSLRMVVDYEKDYCLYEPSEQTIASFVDVLKYPADFFFGEDIESIDPSTVSFRSLKKMTSAQEGAAIGAGQLGLIVSDYFEENFKLPELNLIDLRGETPESAARALRDYWRLGSKSISNMVHLLEMNGIKVFSLSENTAEVDAYSFWKAGKAYVFLNNQKNC
;
A
#
# COMPACT_ATOMS: atom_id res chain seq x y z
N MET A 1 14.55 4.21 -24.11
CA MET A 1 14.69 3.60 -22.77
C MET A 1 13.79 4.35 -21.81
N ALA A 2 13.13 3.67 -20.88
CA ALA A 2 12.37 4.35 -19.85
C ALA A 2 13.30 5.18 -18.98
N LYS A 3 12.84 6.35 -18.53
CA LYS A 3 13.63 7.27 -17.70
C LYS A 3 13.54 6.84 -16.23
N PHE A 4 14.62 7.03 -15.48
CA PHE A 4 14.61 6.82 -14.03
C PHE A 4 13.55 7.69 -13.34
N ASN A 5 12.79 7.08 -12.43
CA ASN A 5 11.69 7.73 -11.74
C ASN A 5 12.00 7.92 -10.25
N PRO A 6 12.26 9.18 -9.81
CA PRO A 6 12.51 9.52 -8.41
C PRO A 6 11.40 9.07 -7.45
N SER A 7 10.12 9.13 -7.90
CA SER A 7 8.98 8.76 -7.07
C SER A 7 8.99 7.28 -6.71
N ARG A 8 9.45 6.43 -7.64
CA ARG A 8 9.63 4.99 -7.44
C ARG A 8 10.74 4.67 -6.44
N LEU A 9 11.86 5.37 -6.49
CA LEU A 9 12.94 5.23 -5.51
C LEU A 9 12.43 5.63 -4.12
N LYS A 10 11.81 6.79 -4.00
CA LYS A 10 11.22 7.28 -2.75
C LYS A 10 10.21 6.30 -2.16
N LEU A 11 9.30 5.77 -2.98
CA LEU A 11 8.32 4.78 -2.57
C LEU A 11 9.00 3.51 -2.04
N ALA A 12 9.96 2.95 -2.78
CA ALA A 12 10.69 1.75 -2.38
C ALA A 12 11.40 1.94 -1.03
N ARG A 13 12.06 3.09 -0.85
CA ARG A 13 12.73 3.42 0.41
C ARG A 13 11.75 3.57 1.57
N ILE A 14 10.68 4.32 1.40
CA ILE A 14 9.65 4.53 2.43
C ILE A 14 9.00 3.20 2.79
N ARG A 15 8.67 2.37 1.81
CA ARG A 15 8.08 1.04 2.01
C ARG A 15 8.99 0.11 2.84
N ARG A 16 10.32 0.27 2.72
CA ARG A 16 11.30 -0.45 3.56
C ARG A 16 11.54 0.22 4.91
N GLY A 17 10.86 1.30 5.24
CA GLY A 17 11.03 2.05 6.49
C GLY A 17 12.41 2.71 6.62
N LEU A 18 13.11 2.96 5.50
CA LEU A 18 14.44 3.54 5.50
C LEU A 18 14.39 5.07 5.42
N THR A 19 15.26 5.73 6.19
CA THR A 19 15.59 7.13 5.97
C THR A 19 16.53 7.28 4.75
N MET A 20 16.63 8.48 4.17
CA MET A 20 17.60 8.75 3.10
C MET A 20 19.02 8.44 3.55
N THR A 21 19.38 8.79 4.78
CA THR A 21 20.69 8.48 5.38
C THR A 21 20.93 6.98 5.46
N ALA A 22 19.93 6.22 5.89
CA ALA A 22 20.03 4.77 5.98
C ALA A 22 20.18 4.11 4.61
N LEU A 23 19.42 4.59 3.61
CA LEU A 23 19.56 4.13 2.22
C LEU A 23 20.96 4.45 1.70
N ALA A 24 21.44 5.68 1.87
CA ALA A 24 22.77 6.10 1.42
C ALA A 24 23.87 5.19 2.00
N SER A 25 23.84 4.98 3.31
CA SER A 25 24.82 4.11 3.99
C SER A 25 24.77 2.67 3.47
N LYS A 26 23.58 2.09 3.31
CA LYS A 26 23.43 0.70 2.84
C LYS A 26 23.80 0.52 1.35
N ALA A 27 23.54 1.53 0.53
CA ALA A 27 23.83 1.50 -0.90
C ALA A 27 25.26 1.92 -1.25
N GLY A 28 26.07 2.33 -0.26
CA GLY A 28 27.43 2.83 -0.49
C GLY A 28 27.47 4.18 -1.20
N LEU A 29 26.42 5.01 -1.03
CA LEU A 29 26.27 6.32 -1.67
C LEU A 29 26.39 7.44 -0.64
N SER A 30 26.66 8.67 -1.12
CA SER A 30 26.52 9.84 -0.25
C SER A 30 25.05 10.20 -0.03
N LEU A 31 24.75 10.79 1.13
CA LEU A 31 23.39 11.30 1.40
C LEU A 31 22.94 12.30 0.32
N ARG A 32 23.85 13.14 -0.15
CA ARG A 32 23.57 14.13 -1.21
C ARG A 32 23.07 13.45 -2.49
N MET A 33 23.71 12.34 -2.91
CA MET A 33 23.28 11.60 -4.10
C MET A 33 21.87 11.06 -3.92
N VAL A 34 21.54 10.46 -2.77
CA VAL A 34 20.17 9.94 -2.52
C VAL A 34 19.15 11.06 -2.53
N VAL A 35 19.47 12.21 -1.89
CA VAL A 35 18.60 13.40 -1.92
C VAL A 35 18.39 13.88 -3.36
N ASP A 36 19.43 13.92 -4.17
CA ASP A 36 19.34 14.38 -5.56
C ASP A 36 18.54 13.40 -6.42
N TYR A 37 18.66 12.09 -6.20
CA TYR A 37 17.87 11.05 -6.90
C TYR A 37 16.40 11.01 -6.50
N GLU A 38 16.01 11.51 -5.32
CA GLU A 38 14.61 11.58 -4.91
C GLU A 38 13.91 12.92 -5.22
N LYS A 39 14.61 13.86 -5.86
CA LYS A 39 13.99 15.13 -6.33
C LYS A 39 13.13 14.89 -7.56
N ASP A 40 11.95 15.51 -7.62
CA ASP A 40 11.03 15.43 -8.74
C ASP A 40 11.69 15.79 -10.10
N TYR A 41 12.72 16.62 -10.07
CA TYR A 41 13.53 16.98 -11.22
C TYR A 41 14.97 16.48 -11.03
N CYS A 42 15.14 15.16 -11.06
CA CYS A 42 16.47 14.58 -11.04
C CYS A 42 17.18 14.89 -12.36
N LEU A 43 18.26 15.70 -12.29
CA LEU A 43 19.04 16.10 -13.45
C LEU A 43 20.01 15.01 -13.93
N TYR A 44 20.27 14.01 -13.08
CA TYR A 44 21.26 12.97 -13.33
C TYR A 44 20.60 11.60 -13.26
N GLU A 45 20.79 10.82 -14.30
CA GLU A 45 20.39 9.41 -14.28
C GLU A 45 21.36 8.60 -13.40
N PRO A 46 20.86 7.73 -12.50
CA PRO A 46 21.72 6.81 -11.77
C PRO A 46 22.48 5.89 -12.74
N SER A 47 23.76 5.63 -12.45
CA SER A 47 24.49 4.59 -13.19
C SER A 47 23.89 3.21 -12.96
N GLU A 48 24.19 2.26 -13.85
CA GLU A 48 23.77 0.85 -13.69
C GLU A 48 24.22 0.27 -12.35
N GLN A 49 25.43 0.63 -11.89
CA GLN A 49 25.94 0.21 -10.59
C GLN A 49 25.12 0.79 -9.43
N THR A 50 24.67 2.05 -9.56
CA THR A 50 23.79 2.69 -8.56
C THR A 50 22.43 2.01 -8.52
N ILE A 51 21.85 1.70 -9.69
CA ILE A 51 20.60 0.93 -9.78
C ILE A 51 20.77 -0.45 -9.15
N ALA A 52 21.86 -1.15 -9.43
CA ALA A 52 22.16 -2.44 -8.81
C ALA A 52 22.23 -2.36 -7.27
N SER A 53 22.81 -1.27 -6.74
CA SER A 53 22.83 -1.02 -5.29
C SER A 53 21.42 -0.81 -4.72
N PHE A 54 20.55 -0.09 -5.44
CA PHE A 54 19.15 0.08 -5.03
C PHE A 54 18.38 -1.25 -5.07
N VAL A 55 18.56 -2.06 -6.13
CA VAL A 55 18.00 -3.41 -6.23
C VAL A 55 18.39 -4.26 -5.02
N ASP A 56 19.67 -4.25 -4.68
CA ASP A 56 20.18 -5.07 -3.57
C ASP A 56 19.65 -4.60 -2.22
N VAL A 57 19.64 -3.31 -1.95
CA VAL A 57 19.20 -2.76 -0.66
C VAL A 57 17.69 -2.79 -0.51
N LEU A 58 16.95 -2.41 -1.55
CA LEU A 58 15.50 -2.22 -1.48
C LEU A 58 14.71 -3.46 -1.88
N LYS A 59 15.37 -4.43 -2.54
CA LYS A 59 14.76 -5.70 -3.00
C LYS A 59 13.57 -5.49 -3.96
N TYR A 60 13.74 -4.56 -4.89
CA TYR A 60 12.86 -4.36 -6.04
C TYR A 60 13.64 -4.65 -7.32
N PRO A 61 13.01 -5.17 -8.38
CA PRO A 61 13.67 -5.35 -9.66
C PRO A 61 14.10 -4.00 -10.26
N ALA A 62 15.12 -3.99 -11.12
CA ALA A 62 15.64 -2.77 -11.71
C ALA A 62 14.55 -1.97 -12.45
N ASP A 63 13.69 -2.65 -13.22
CA ASP A 63 12.61 -2.04 -13.99
C ASP A 63 11.60 -1.29 -13.12
N PHE A 64 11.50 -1.64 -11.83
CA PHE A 64 10.64 -0.92 -10.88
C PHE A 64 10.98 0.57 -10.82
N PHE A 65 12.26 0.92 -10.88
CA PHE A 65 12.74 2.30 -10.78
C PHE A 65 12.55 3.13 -12.06
N PHE A 66 12.06 2.51 -13.12
CA PHE A 66 11.78 3.14 -14.42
C PHE A 66 10.28 3.14 -14.76
N GLY A 67 9.44 2.65 -13.86
CA GLY A 67 7.99 2.65 -14.05
C GLY A 67 7.38 4.04 -13.96
N GLU A 68 6.14 4.17 -14.41
CA GLU A 68 5.35 5.39 -14.30
C GLU A 68 5.09 5.76 -12.83
N ASP A 69 4.67 7.01 -12.59
CA ASP A 69 4.29 7.47 -11.27
C ASP A 69 3.13 6.64 -10.71
N ILE A 70 3.22 6.33 -9.42
CA ILE A 70 2.14 5.65 -8.71
C ILE A 70 1.27 6.71 -8.04
N GLU A 71 -0.01 6.54 -8.19
CA GLU A 71 -0.99 7.43 -7.57
C GLU A 71 -0.77 7.54 -6.06
N SER A 72 -0.73 8.76 -5.55
CA SER A 72 -0.54 9.00 -4.13
C SER A 72 -1.81 8.68 -3.35
N ILE A 73 -1.63 8.17 -2.13
CA ILE A 73 -2.70 8.00 -1.14
C ILE A 73 -2.52 9.10 -0.10
N ASP A 74 -3.58 9.90 0.10
CA ASP A 74 -3.58 10.91 1.15
C ASP A 74 -3.69 10.21 2.52
N PRO A 75 -2.68 10.36 3.41
CA PRO A 75 -2.70 9.75 4.74
C PRO A 75 -3.95 10.07 5.55
N SER A 76 -4.53 11.27 5.38
CA SER A 76 -5.73 11.69 6.09
C SER A 76 -6.99 10.89 5.75
N THR A 77 -6.98 10.20 4.60
CA THR A 77 -8.11 9.37 4.13
C THR A 77 -7.97 7.90 4.54
N VAL A 78 -6.86 7.54 5.17
CA VAL A 78 -6.58 6.16 5.59
C VAL A 78 -7.06 5.91 7.00
N SER A 79 -7.91 4.90 7.16
CA SER A 79 -8.38 4.44 8.47
C SER A 79 -7.50 3.31 8.97
N PHE A 80 -6.66 3.57 9.96
CA PHE A 80 -5.78 2.58 10.57
C PHE A 80 -6.43 1.91 11.78
N ARG A 81 -6.29 0.59 11.86
CA ARG A 81 -6.48 -0.17 13.08
C ARG A 81 -5.12 -0.59 13.60
N SER A 82 -4.70 -0.01 14.72
CA SER A 82 -3.46 -0.39 15.39
C SER A 82 -3.65 -0.40 16.91
N LEU A 83 -2.93 -1.31 17.59
CA LEU A 83 -2.96 -1.41 19.06
C LEU A 83 -2.12 -0.32 19.73
N LYS A 84 -1.20 0.29 19.01
CA LYS A 84 -0.27 1.32 19.51
C LYS A 84 -0.18 2.46 18.51
N LYS A 85 0.26 3.62 19.01
CA LYS A 85 0.55 4.76 18.14
C LYS A 85 1.70 4.40 17.19
N MET A 86 1.42 4.48 15.90
CA MET A 86 2.41 4.24 14.86
C MET A 86 3.42 5.39 14.79
N THR A 87 4.65 5.06 14.43
CA THR A 87 5.64 6.04 14.01
C THR A 87 5.36 6.48 12.57
N SER A 88 5.80 7.68 12.20
CA SER A 88 5.66 8.16 10.81
C SER A 88 6.32 7.22 9.78
N ALA A 89 7.38 6.51 10.16
CA ALA A 89 8.01 5.51 9.28
C ALA A 89 7.11 4.29 9.07
N GLN A 90 6.43 3.81 10.10
CA GLN A 90 5.48 2.69 10.01
C GLN A 90 4.25 3.07 9.19
N GLU A 91 3.70 4.26 9.42
CA GLU A 91 2.60 4.81 8.64
C GLU A 91 2.99 4.95 7.16
N GLY A 92 4.14 5.55 6.88
CA GLY A 92 4.66 5.68 5.52
C GLY A 92 4.87 4.32 4.83
N ALA A 93 5.40 3.32 5.54
CA ALA A 93 5.58 1.98 5.00
C ALA A 93 4.25 1.29 4.70
N ALA A 94 3.22 1.48 5.54
CA ALA A 94 1.88 0.95 5.31
C ALA A 94 1.21 1.62 4.09
N ILE A 95 1.27 2.95 3.99
CA ILE A 95 0.75 3.70 2.84
C ILE A 95 1.48 3.30 1.55
N GLY A 96 2.81 3.13 1.61
CA GLY A 96 3.60 2.63 0.49
C GLY A 96 3.17 1.22 0.04
N ALA A 97 2.76 0.34 0.96
CA ALA A 97 2.14 -0.94 0.60
C ALA A 97 0.81 -0.74 -0.12
N GLY A 98 0.01 0.23 0.33
CA GLY A 98 -1.24 0.62 -0.34
C GLY A 98 -1.00 1.05 -1.78
N GLN A 99 -0.01 1.90 -2.02
CA GLN A 99 0.35 2.35 -3.38
C GLN A 99 0.76 1.18 -4.28
N LEU A 100 1.53 0.21 -3.76
CA LEU A 100 1.83 -1.02 -4.53
C LEU A 100 0.58 -1.85 -4.79
N GLY A 101 -0.35 -1.90 -3.84
CA GLY A 101 -1.65 -2.56 -4.01
C GLY A 101 -2.49 -1.94 -5.12
N LEU A 102 -2.40 -0.62 -5.36
CA LEU A 102 -3.08 0.03 -6.49
C LEU A 102 -2.58 -0.53 -7.83
N ILE A 103 -1.25 -0.65 -8.01
CA ILE A 103 -0.67 -1.24 -9.25
C ILE A 103 -1.22 -2.64 -9.49
N VAL A 104 -1.25 -3.47 -8.44
CA VAL A 104 -1.75 -4.84 -8.55
C VAL A 104 -3.26 -4.85 -8.85
N SER A 105 -4.03 -3.96 -8.21
CA SER A 105 -5.46 -3.81 -8.47
C SER A 105 -5.75 -3.41 -9.91
N ASP A 106 -5.03 -2.42 -10.43
CA ASP A 106 -5.21 -1.94 -11.80
C ASP A 106 -4.89 -3.04 -12.81
N TYR A 107 -3.79 -3.78 -12.61
CA TYR A 107 -3.47 -4.93 -13.45
C TYR A 107 -4.60 -5.98 -13.47
N PHE A 108 -5.19 -6.30 -12.30
CA PHE A 108 -6.30 -7.26 -12.24
C PHE A 108 -7.55 -6.73 -12.93
N GLU A 109 -7.87 -5.45 -12.80
CA GLU A 109 -9.03 -4.84 -13.44
C GLU A 109 -8.91 -4.78 -14.97
N GLU A 110 -7.71 -4.55 -15.48
CA GLU A 110 -7.45 -4.55 -16.91
C GLU A 110 -7.53 -5.95 -17.54
N ASN A 111 -7.20 -6.99 -16.79
CA ASN A 111 -7.08 -8.34 -17.32
C ASN A 111 -8.22 -9.28 -16.92
N PHE A 112 -9.02 -8.94 -15.90
CA PHE A 112 -10.06 -9.81 -15.36
C PHE A 112 -11.35 -9.04 -15.08
N LYS A 113 -12.47 -9.73 -15.23
CA LYS A 113 -13.77 -9.21 -14.79
C LYS A 113 -13.92 -9.43 -13.29
N LEU A 114 -13.74 -8.39 -12.51
CA LEU A 114 -13.88 -8.43 -11.06
C LEU A 114 -15.32 -8.08 -10.63
N PRO A 115 -15.75 -8.51 -9.42
CA PRO A 115 -17.02 -8.10 -8.86
C PRO A 115 -17.12 -6.58 -8.71
N GLU A 116 -18.29 -6.03 -9.00
CA GLU A 116 -18.58 -4.62 -8.76
C GLU A 116 -18.76 -4.35 -7.27
N LEU A 117 -18.47 -3.12 -6.85
CA LEU A 117 -18.59 -2.71 -5.46
C LEU A 117 -20.06 -2.71 -5.02
N ASN A 118 -20.38 -3.55 -4.05
CA ASN A 118 -21.71 -3.73 -3.47
C ASN A 118 -21.71 -3.32 -1.99
N LEU A 119 -21.62 -2.02 -1.75
CA LEU A 119 -21.67 -1.41 -0.42
C LEU A 119 -22.73 -0.32 -0.37
N ILE A 120 -23.38 -0.19 0.80
CA ILE A 120 -24.30 0.91 1.11
C ILE A 120 -23.55 2.01 1.88
N ASP A 121 -24.04 3.24 1.77
CA ASP A 121 -23.50 4.35 2.54
C ASP A 121 -23.96 4.25 4.00
N LEU A 122 -23.01 4.07 4.90
CA LEU A 122 -23.23 3.93 6.34
C LEU A 122 -22.49 5.02 7.13
N ARG A 123 -22.14 6.13 6.48
CA ARG A 123 -21.53 7.28 7.15
C ARG A 123 -22.49 7.86 8.18
N GLY A 124 -21.97 8.04 9.39
CA GLY A 124 -22.77 8.53 10.53
C GLY A 124 -23.37 7.43 11.41
N GLU A 125 -23.31 6.18 10.99
CA GLU A 125 -23.70 5.04 11.80
C GLU A 125 -22.59 4.66 12.81
N THR A 126 -23.01 4.09 13.95
CA THR A 126 -22.02 3.44 14.83
C THR A 126 -21.47 2.18 14.16
N PRO A 127 -20.24 1.72 14.49
CA PRO A 127 -19.66 0.53 13.89
C PRO A 127 -20.56 -0.72 14.02
N GLU A 128 -21.23 -0.88 15.17
CA GLU A 128 -22.15 -2.00 15.41
C GLU A 128 -23.42 -1.90 14.57
N SER A 129 -23.98 -0.69 14.46
CA SER A 129 -25.15 -0.43 13.60
C SER A 129 -24.82 -0.66 12.13
N ALA A 130 -23.69 -0.12 11.68
CA ALA A 130 -23.18 -0.28 10.33
C ALA A 130 -22.95 -1.77 9.98
N ALA A 131 -22.34 -2.52 10.90
CA ALA A 131 -22.12 -3.95 10.71
C ALA A 131 -23.44 -4.75 10.58
N ARG A 132 -24.47 -4.42 11.38
CA ARG A 132 -25.80 -5.04 11.28
C ARG A 132 -26.46 -4.69 9.95
N ALA A 133 -26.51 -3.40 9.59
CA ALA A 133 -27.10 -2.95 8.34
C ALA A 133 -26.45 -3.60 7.12
N LEU A 134 -25.11 -3.72 7.12
CA LEU A 134 -24.38 -4.37 6.05
C LEU A 134 -24.67 -5.88 5.99
N ARG A 135 -24.77 -6.56 7.14
CA ARG A 135 -25.16 -7.98 7.18
C ARG A 135 -26.56 -8.20 6.63
N ASP A 136 -27.50 -7.31 6.95
CA ASP A 136 -28.88 -7.40 6.44
C ASP A 136 -28.91 -7.12 4.94
N TYR A 137 -28.17 -6.12 4.47
CA TYR A 137 -28.04 -5.79 3.06
C TYR A 137 -27.46 -6.95 2.24
N TRP A 138 -26.44 -7.62 2.75
CA TRP A 138 -25.85 -8.82 2.13
C TRP A 138 -26.63 -10.11 2.43
N ARG A 139 -27.77 -10.02 3.09
CA ARG A 139 -28.66 -11.14 3.44
C ARG A 139 -27.99 -12.26 4.26
N LEU A 140 -27.05 -11.88 5.11
CA LEU A 140 -26.31 -12.82 5.95
C LEU A 140 -27.08 -13.18 7.24
N GLY A 141 -27.94 -12.29 7.72
CA GLY A 141 -28.64 -12.42 8.98
C GLY A 141 -27.69 -12.68 10.15
N SER A 142 -28.02 -13.62 11.03
CA SER A 142 -27.21 -14.00 12.20
C SER A 142 -26.19 -15.12 11.92
N LYS A 143 -26.08 -15.62 10.68
CA LYS A 143 -25.18 -16.73 10.33
C LYS A 143 -23.73 -16.34 10.53
N SER A 144 -22.90 -17.29 10.96
CA SER A 144 -21.46 -17.10 10.99
C SER A 144 -20.89 -16.93 9.58
N ILE A 145 -19.83 -16.12 9.45
CA ILE A 145 -19.13 -15.92 8.20
C ILE A 145 -17.94 -16.88 8.16
N SER A 146 -17.97 -17.83 7.24
CA SER A 146 -16.92 -18.86 7.11
C SER A 146 -15.60 -18.30 6.59
N ASN A 147 -15.66 -17.33 5.69
CA ASN A 147 -14.49 -16.67 5.12
C ASN A 147 -14.81 -15.19 4.86
N MET A 148 -14.26 -14.32 5.71
CA MET A 148 -14.49 -12.88 5.62
C MET A 148 -13.81 -12.26 4.40
N VAL A 149 -12.61 -12.70 4.03
CA VAL A 149 -11.89 -12.18 2.86
C VAL A 149 -12.70 -12.46 1.60
N HIS A 150 -13.12 -13.70 1.42
CA HIS A 150 -13.94 -14.08 0.26
C HIS A 150 -15.26 -13.31 0.20
N LEU A 151 -15.91 -13.10 1.35
CA LEU A 151 -17.14 -12.30 1.42
C LEU A 151 -16.90 -10.85 0.96
N LEU A 152 -15.81 -10.23 1.41
CA LEU A 152 -15.47 -8.87 1.02
C LEU A 152 -15.16 -8.78 -0.48
N GLU A 153 -14.35 -9.70 -1.01
CA GLU A 153 -13.97 -9.74 -2.42
C GLU A 153 -15.17 -9.99 -3.34
N MET A 154 -16.08 -10.87 -2.96
CA MET A 154 -17.34 -11.08 -3.71
C MET A 154 -18.21 -9.83 -3.76
N ASN A 155 -18.08 -8.91 -2.82
CA ASN A 155 -18.77 -7.63 -2.81
C ASN A 155 -17.90 -6.48 -3.34
N GLY A 156 -16.87 -6.77 -4.13
CA GLY A 156 -16.06 -5.81 -4.86
C GLY A 156 -15.05 -5.03 -4.02
N ILE A 157 -14.83 -5.43 -2.77
CA ILE A 157 -13.81 -4.82 -1.91
C ILE A 157 -12.45 -5.46 -2.23
N LYS A 158 -11.43 -4.64 -2.45
CA LYS A 158 -10.06 -5.09 -2.75
C LYS A 158 -9.35 -5.42 -1.44
N VAL A 159 -9.04 -6.71 -1.23
CA VAL A 159 -8.38 -7.17 0.01
C VAL A 159 -6.94 -7.57 -0.28
N PHE A 160 -6.00 -7.00 0.46
CA PHE A 160 -4.58 -7.27 0.35
C PHE A 160 -3.99 -7.71 1.69
N SER A 161 -2.98 -8.53 1.63
CA SER A 161 -2.22 -8.90 2.81
C SER A 161 -1.03 -7.96 2.99
N LEU A 162 -0.81 -7.52 4.23
CA LEU A 162 0.40 -6.81 4.62
C LEU A 162 1.51 -7.84 4.85
N SER A 163 2.51 -7.82 4.00
CA SER A 163 3.74 -8.58 4.22
C SER A 163 4.82 -7.64 4.77
N GLU A 164 5.58 -8.12 5.76
CA GLU A 164 6.80 -7.51 6.33
C GLU A 164 6.64 -6.23 7.17
N ASN A 165 7.34 -6.20 8.30
CA ASN A 165 7.68 -5.04 9.16
C ASN A 165 6.54 -4.11 9.61
N THR A 166 5.29 -4.55 9.53
CA THR A 166 4.12 -3.81 10.02
C THR A 166 3.51 -4.50 11.24
N ALA A 167 4.34 -5.12 12.09
CA ALA A 167 3.89 -5.87 13.27
C ALA A 167 2.93 -5.08 14.18
N GLU A 168 2.90 -3.77 14.07
CA GLU A 168 2.08 -2.87 14.87
C GLU A 168 0.79 -2.43 14.19
N VAL A 169 0.66 -2.64 12.88
CA VAL A 169 -0.56 -2.36 12.10
C VAL A 169 -1.35 -3.65 11.96
N ASP A 170 -2.52 -3.72 12.55
CA ASP A 170 -3.40 -4.90 12.41
C ASP A 170 -4.10 -4.91 11.05
N ALA A 171 -4.62 -3.76 10.67
CA ALA A 171 -5.30 -3.53 9.40
C ALA A 171 -5.36 -2.04 9.10
N TYR A 172 -5.57 -1.70 7.85
CA TYR A 172 -6.01 -0.37 7.45
C TYR A 172 -6.88 -0.44 6.20
N SER A 173 -7.65 0.60 5.97
CA SER A 173 -8.51 0.72 4.81
C SER A 173 -8.53 2.15 4.29
N PHE A 174 -8.80 2.31 3.01
CA PHE A 174 -9.00 3.59 2.38
C PHE A 174 -9.92 3.48 1.15
N TRP A 175 -10.42 4.62 0.73
CA TRP A 175 -11.16 4.76 -0.52
C TRP A 175 -10.31 5.46 -1.56
N LYS A 176 -10.32 4.94 -2.78
CA LYS A 176 -9.66 5.56 -3.93
C LYS A 176 -10.49 5.37 -5.19
N ALA A 177 -10.78 6.45 -5.90
CA ALA A 177 -11.56 6.43 -7.14
C ALA A 177 -12.87 5.62 -7.06
N GLY A 178 -13.60 5.74 -5.94
CA GLY A 178 -14.85 5.00 -5.70
C GLY A 178 -14.69 3.52 -5.35
N LYS A 179 -13.47 3.03 -5.17
CA LYS A 179 -13.14 1.65 -4.80
C LYS A 179 -12.71 1.56 -3.34
N ALA A 180 -13.09 0.49 -2.66
CA ALA A 180 -12.72 0.23 -1.27
C ALA A 180 -11.53 -0.73 -1.20
N TYR A 181 -10.50 -0.36 -0.46
CA TYR A 181 -9.28 -1.14 -0.26
C TYR A 181 -9.11 -1.47 1.21
N VAL A 182 -8.79 -2.74 1.51
CA VAL A 182 -8.54 -3.24 2.85
C VAL A 182 -7.22 -3.99 2.85
N PHE A 183 -6.36 -3.66 3.82
CA PHE A 183 -5.08 -4.31 4.03
C PHE A 183 -5.07 -4.98 5.39
N LEU A 184 -4.75 -6.27 5.43
CA LEU A 184 -4.79 -7.10 6.63
C LEU A 184 -3.40 -7.62 6.96
N ASN A 185 -3.02 -7.54 8.23
CA ASN A 185 -1.79 -8.17 8.71
C ASN A 185 -2.05 -9.65 8.97
N ASN A 186 -1.44 -10.51 8.15
CA ASN A 186 -1.57 -11.98 8.26
C ASN A 186 -0.51 -12.62 9.16
N GLN A 187 0.41 -11.85 9.74
CA GLN A 187 1.45 -12.37 10.64
C GLN A 187 0.99 -12.46 12.11
N LYS A 188 -0.16 -11.85 12.42
CA LYS A 188 -0.77 -11.96 13.73
C LYS A 188 -1.79 -13.11 13.70
N ASN A 189 -1.48 -14.19 14.38
CA ASN A 189 -2.46 -15.23 14.66
C ASN A 189 -3.56 -14.62 15.53
N CYS A 190 -4.82 -14.68 15.07
CA CYS A 190 -6.00 -14.42 15.87
C CYS A 190 -6.23 -15.57 16.85
#